data_4a5e20f8e13aeabc3150d82c7dc0ac10
#
_entry.id   4a5e20f8e13aeabc3150d82c7dc0ac10
#
_cell.length_a   1.000
_cell.length_b   1.000
_cell.length_c   1.000
_cell.angle_alpha   90.00
_cell.angle_beta   90.00
_cell.angle_gamma   90.00
#
_symmetry.space_group_name_H-M   'P 1'
#
loop_
_entity.id
_entity.type
_entity.pdbx_description
1 polymer ?
#
loop_
_entity_poly.entity_id
_entity_poly.type
_entity_poly.pdbx_seq_one_letter_code
_entity_poly.pdbx_strand_id
1 'polypeptide(L)'
;MKQYAYGVDIGGTTVKIGFFETTGKLVDTWEIPTRTENSGELILPDIAASIKENNEKHGIEMGDIEGIGMGVPGPIKDDGTVLKCVNLGWGVFNVAQSLSVLCGGIKVKAGNDANVAALGEMWQGGGKGHQDVVMITLGTGVGGGIIRDGRIVAGVNGAGGEIGHMPMVDDESECCGCGKKGCLEQYASANGLVIVAERYIAAHRDVATELDLNAGFTAKDVCDAAKAGDAAGIAAVEQSMKLLGKAMAAVACVMDPEVFVVGGGLSKAGNIIIDTAAKYYKEYAFHASRETEIKLATLGNSAGMYGGVKMVIG
;
A
#
# COMPACT_ATOMS: atom_id res chain seq x y z
N MET A 1 8.43 23.86 -14.69
CA MET A 1 7.37 23.00 -14.12
C MET A 1 6.07 23.79 -14.24
N LYS A 2 5.03 23.18 -14.78
CA LYS A 2 3.70 23.80 -14.89
C LYS A 2 3.03 23.83 -13.51
N GLN A 3 1.91 24.57 -13.40
CA GLN A 3 1.33 24.88 -12.09
C GLN A 3 0.60 23.71 -11.45
N TYR A 4 -0.03 22.84 -12.25
CA TYR A 4 -0.94 21.80 -11.78
C TYR A 4 -0.53 20.40 -12.22
N ALA A 5 -1.03 19.39 -11.51
CA ALA A 5 -0.88 17.97 -11.85
C ALA A 5 -2.08 17.17 -11.33
N TYR A 6 -2.34 16.03 -11.91
CA TYR A 6 -3.33 15.07 -11.45
C TYR A 6 -2.68 13.82 -10.86
N GLY A 7 -3.23 13.37 -9.74
CA GLY A 7 -2.95 12.06 -9.18
C GLY A 7 -4.20 11.18 -9.25
N VAL A 8 -4.05 9.99 -9.78
CA VAL A 8 -5.15 9.02 -9.98
C VAL A 8 -4.81 7.74 -9.25
N ASP A 9 -5.74 7.24 -8.45
CA ASP A 9 -5.61 5.97 -7.73
C ASP A 9 -6.75 5.04 -8.17
N ILE A 10 -6.42 4.02 -8.94
CA ILE A 10 -7.38 3.10 -9.53
C ILE A 10 -7.60 1.93 -8.60
N GLY A 11 -8.74 1.92 -7.91
CA GLY A 11 -9.20 0.77 -7.14
C GLY A 11 -10.14 -0.14 -7.94
N GLY A 12 -10.44 -1.31 -7.39
CA GLY A 12 -11.35 -2.28 -8.04
C GLY A 12 -12.82 -1.83 -8.09
N THR A 13 -13.23 -0.85 -7.26
CA THR A 13 -14.62 -0.36 -7.18
C THR A 13 -14.73 1.10 -7.55
N THR A 14 -13.74 1.92 -7.14
CA THR A 14 -13.70 3.36 -7.37
C THR A 14 -12.32 3.78 -7.83
N VAL A 15 -12.28 4.79 -8.72
CA VAL A 15 -11.09 5.54 -9.08
C VAL A 15 -11.12 6.85 -8.31
N LYS A 16 -10.08 7.13 -7.54
CA LYS A 16 -9.90 8.41 -6.86
C LYS A 16 -9.04 9.32 -7.71
N ILE A 17 -9.46 10.56 -7.87
CA ILE A 17 -8.74 11.56 -8.65
C ILE A 17 -8.53 12.78 -7.77
N GLY A 18 -7.30 13.25 -7.74
CA GLY A 18 -6.92 14.47 -7.05
C GLY A 18 -6.31 15.47 -8.03
N PHE A 19 -6.75 16.71 -7.92
CA PHE A 19 -6.22 17.86 -8.63
C PHE A 19 -5.32 18.67 -7.67
N PHE A 20 -4.09 18.88 -8.05
CA PHE A 20 -3.06 19.44 -7.17
C PHE A 20 -2.31 20.60 -7.83
N GLU A 21 -1.88 21.57 -7.01
CA GLU A 21 -0.72 22.37 -7.35
C GLU A 21 0.54 21.49 -7.28
N THR A 22 1.52 21.73 -8.15
CA THR A 22 2.79 20.98 -8.15
C THR A 22 3.64 21.14 -6.89
N THR A 23 3.24 22.05 -6.00
CA THR A 23 3.77 22.19 -4.62
C THR A 23 3.33 21.08 -3.67
N GLY A 24 2.32 20.28 -4.06
CA GLY A 24 1.70 19.23 -3.22
C GLY A 24 0.41 19.67 -2.53
N LYS A 25 -0.06 20.90 -2.79
CA LYS A 25 -1.35 21.34 -2.24
C LYS A 25 -2.49 20.72 -3.04
N LEU A 26 -3.36 19.97 -2.36
CA LEU A 26 -4.60 19.44 -2.93
C LEU A 26 -5.58 20.60 -3.17
N VAL A 27 -6.05 20.76 -4.40
CA VAL A 27 -7.02 21.79 -4.81
C VAL A 27 -8.42 21.21 -4.82
N ASP A 28 -8.60 20.03 -5.42
CA ASP A 28 -9.89 19.34 -5.51
C ASP A 28 -9.69 17.83 -5.52
N THR A 29 -10.68 17.07 -5.07
CA THR A 29 -10.65 15.61 -5.09
C THR A 29 -12.06 15.04 -5.25
N TRP A 30 -12.17 13.96 -6.00
CA TRP A 30 -13.43 13.26 -6.23
C TRP A 30 -13.20 11.79 -6.57
N GLU A 31 -14.28 11.04 -6.65
CA GLU A 31 -14.27 9.63 -7.02
C GLU A 31 -15.23 9.37 -8.17
N ILE A 32 -14.86 8.45 -9.04
CA ILE A 32 -15.72 7.90 -10.08
C ILE A 32 -15.77 6.37 -9.95
N PRO A 33 -16.85 5.70 -10.41
CA PRO A 33 -16.93 4.24 -10.41
C PRO A 33 -15.84 3.62 -11.29
N THR A 34 -15.25 2.50 -10.84
CA THR A 34 -14.42 1.67 -11.70
C THR A 34 -15.30 0.71 -12.48
N ARG A 35 -15.54 1.00 -13.77
CA ARG A 35 -16.34 0.15 -14.64
C ARG A 35 -15.49 -0.99 -15.20
N THR A 36 -15.54 -2.14 -14.52
CA THR A 36 -14.75 -3.33 -14.89
C THR A 36 -15.41 -4.21 -15.95
N GLU A 37 -16.63 -3.92 -16.38
CA GLU A 37 -17.33 -4.59 -17.44
C GLU A 37 -16.52 -4.52 -18.75
N ASN A 38 -16.69 -5.49 -19.61
CA ASN A 38 -15.99 -5.59 -20.89
C ASN A 38 -14.48 -5.42 -20.76
N SER A 39 -13.89 -6.09 -19.77
CA SER A 39 -12.44 -6.00 -19.49
C SER A 39 -11.96 -4.58 -19.14
N GLY A 40 -12.80 -3.78 -18.51
CA GLY A 40 -12.45 -2.45 -18.01
C GLY A 40 -12.13 -1.42 -19.10
N GLU A 41 -12.65 -1.60 -20.31
CA GLU A 41 -12.38 -0.72 -21.48
C GLU A 41 -12.77 0.74 -21.26
N LEU A 42 -13.73 1.00 -20.35
CA LEU A 42 -14.24 2.34 -20.06
C LEU A 42 -13.50 3.08 -18.95
N ILE A 43 -12.62 2.42 -18.20
CA ILE A 43 -11.93 3.04 -17.06
C ILE A 43 -11.09 4.26 -17.49
N LEU A 44 -10.24 4.11 -18.50
CA LEU A 44 -9.39 5.21 -18.97
C LEU A 44 -10.19 6.32 -19.66
N PRO A 45 -11.18 6.05 -20.52
CA PRO A 45 -12.09 7.07 -21.05
C PRO A 45 -12.80 7.87 -19.96
N ASP A 46 -13.29 7.22 -18.90
CA ASP A 46 -13.96 7.90 -17.78
C ASP A 46 -13.02 8.81 -17.00
N ILE A 47 -11.79 8.36 -16.75
CA ILE A 47 -10.76 9.18 -16.13
C ILE A 47 -10.48 10.42 -16.98
N ALA A 48 -10.28 10.25 -18.29
CA ALA A 48 -10.01 11.37 -19.19
C ALA A 48 -11.18 12.37 -19.26
N ALA A 49 -12.42 11.88 -19.35
CA ALA A 49 -13.62 12.72 -19.36
C ALA A 49 -13.76 13.50 -18.05
N SER A 50 -13.53 12.84 -16.91
CA SER A 50 -13.62 13.44 -15.57
C SER A 50 -12.54 14.52 -15.34
N ILE A 51 -11.32 14.30 -15.83
CA ILE A 51 -10.24 15.31 -15.79
C ILE A 51 -10.62 16.51 -16.66
N LYS A 52 -11.17 16.28 -17.86
CA LYS A 52 -11.61 17.36 -18.75
C LYS A 52 -12.70 18.21 -18.09
N GLU A 53 -13.70 17.58 -17.48
CA GLU A 53 -14.77 18.28 -16.76
C GLU A 53 -14.20 19.14 -15.59
N ASN A 54 -13.25 18.60 -14.85
CA ASN A 54 -12.60 19.36 -13.77
C ASN A 54 -11.79 20.56 -14.32
N ASN A 55 -11.08 20.38 -15.43
CA ASN A 55 -10.39 21.50 -16.07
C ASN A 55 -11.35 22.63 -16.50
N GLU A 56 -12.48 22.27 -17.09
CA GLU A 56 -13.54 23.24 -17.46
C GLU A 56 -14.10 23.96 -16.23
N LYS A 57 -14.37 23.23 -15.14
CA LYS A 57 -14.83 23.78 -13.85
C LYS A 57 -13.86 24.82 -13.28
N HIS A 58 -12.58 24.58 -13.39
CA HIS A 58 -11.53 25.45 -12.82
C HIS A 58 -10.98 26.47 -13.82
N GLY A 59 -11.41 26.47 -15.08
CA GLY A 59 -10.91 27.38 -16.12
C GLY A 59 -9.44 27.12 -16.48
N ILE A 60 -9.01 25.86 -16.46
CA ILE A 60 -7.63 25.44 -16.67
C ILE A 60 -7.49 24.75 -18.00
N GLU A 61 -6.42 25.04 -18.72
CA GLU A 61 -6.10 24.36 -19.98
C GLU A 61 -5.15 23.18 -19.72
N MET A 62 -5.18 22.17 -20.61
CA MET A 62 -4.23 21.06 -20.53
C MET A 62 -2.77 21.52 -20.61
N GLY A 63 -2.54 22.71 -21.19
CA GLY A 63 -1.25 23.38 -21.21
C GLY A 63 -0.69 23.71 -19.82
N ASP A 64 -1.53 23.89 -18.81
CA ASP A 64 -1.16 24.25 -17.44
C ASP A 64 -0.85 23.00 -16.57
N ILE A 65 -1.15 21.82 -17.08
CA ILE A 65 -0.99 20.53 -16.36
C ILE A 65 0.41 19.96 -16.64
N GLU A 66 1.21 19.72 -15.62
CA GLU A 66 2.53 19.08 -15.71
C GLU A 66 2.42 17.62 -16.17
N GLY A 67 1.43 16.90 -15.68
CA GLY A 67 1.14 15.53 -16.07
C GLY A 67 0.09 14.86 -15.19
N ILE A 68 -0.19 13.60 -15.51
CA ILE A 68 -1.10 12.72 -14.77
C ILE A 68 -0.31 11.51 -14.28
N GLY A 69 -0.29 11.26 -12.97
CA GLY A 69 0.32 10.06 -12.40
C GLY A 69 -0.73 9.10 -11.88
N MET A 70 -0.56 7.81 -12.13
CA MET A 70 -1.54 6.79 -11.77
C MET A 70 -0.95 5.69 -10.90
N GLY A 71 -1.66 5.34 -9.83
CA GLY A 71 -1.54 4.06 -9.13
C GLY A 71 -2.52 3.04 -9.74
N VAL A 72 -2.02 1.88 -10.10
CA VAL A 72 -2.78 0.82 -10.77
C VAL A 72 -2.55 -0.51 -10.06
N PRO A 73 -3.60 -1.31 -9.78
CA PRO A 73 -3.41 -2.61 -9.16
C PRO A 73 -2.63 -3.58 -10.08
N GLY A 74 -1.71 -4.33 -9.48
CA GLY A 74 -0.91 -5.34 -10.17
C GLY A 74 0.44 -4.85 -10.69
N PRO A 75 1.20 -5.73 -11.36
CA PRO A 75 2.56 -5.44 -11.79
C PRO A 75 2.58 -4.48 -13.00
N ILE A 76 3.32 -3.40 -12.84
CA ILE A 76 3.51 -2.33 -13.85
C ILE A 76 5.01 -2.17 -14.11
N LYS A 77 5.40 -2.10 -15.38
CA LYS A 77 6.77 -1.76 -15.80
C LYS A 77 6.99 -0.24 -15.73
N ASP A 78 8.25 0.17 -15.66
CA ASP A 78 8.64 1.59 -15.62
C ASP A 78 8.16 2.42 -16.84
N ASP A 79 7.91 1.76 -17.98
CA ASP A 79 7.37 2.38 -19.17
C ASP A 79 5.84 2.59 -19.12
N GLY A 80 5.18 2.19 -18.02
CA GLY A 80 3.74 2.26 -17.86
C GLY A 80 2.96 1.09 -18.47
N THR A 81 3.64 -0.03 -18.80
CA THR A 81 2.98 -1.25 -19.29
C THR A 81 2.46 -2.09 -18.15
N VAL A 82 1.15 -2.31 -18.10
CA VAL A 82 0.49 -3.30 -17.24
C VAL A 82 0.81 -4.69 -17.76
N LEU A 83 1.28 -5.60 -16.89
CA LEU A 83 1.53 -6.99 -17.29
C LEU A 83 0.26 -7.84 -17.22
N LYS A 84 -0.52 -7.69 -16.16
CA LYS A 84 -1.87 -8.24 -15.98
C LYS A 84 -2.51 -7.62 -14.75
N CYS A 85 -3.76 -7.18 -14.87
CA CYS A 85 -4.55 -6.73 -13.72
C CYS A 85 -5.90 -7.46 -13.72
N VAL A 86 -5.97 -8.55 -12.93
CA VAL A 86 -7.15 -9.43 -12.89
C VAL A 86 -8.38 -8.67 -12.37
N ASN A 87 -8.19 -7.83 -11.36
CA ASN A 87 -9.27 -7.08 -10.71
C ASN A 87 -9.96 -6.06 -11.63
N LEU A 88 -9.25 -5.58 -12.66
CA LEU A 88 -9.79 -4.65 -13.65
C LEU A 88 -10.13 -5.32 -14.98
N GLY A 89 -9.85 -6.63 -15.10
CA GLY A 89 -10.01 -7.36 -16.36
C GLY A 89 -8.93 -7.01 -17.40
N TRP A 90 -7.89 -6.27 -17.04
CA TRP A 90 -6.88 -5.80 -17.98
C TRP A 90 -5.83 -6.86 -18.32
N GLY A 91 -5.58 -7.01 -19.62
CA GLY A 91 -4.46 -7.75 -20.18
C GLY A 91 -3.17 -6.92 -20.20
N VAL A 92 -2.25 -7.28 -21.12
CA VAL A 92 -0.99 -6.56 -21.31
C VAL A 92 -1.18 -5.41 -22.28
N PHE A 93 -0.97 -4.17 -21.81
CA PHE A 93 -0.96 -2.96 -22.63
C PHE A 93 -0.29 -1.80 -21.87
N ASN A 94 0.08 -0.72 -22.60
CA ASN A 94 0.66 0.46 -21.97
C ASN A 94 -0.44 1.42 -21.55
N VAL A 95 -0.77 1.41 -20.24
CA VAL A 95 -1.83 2.23 -19.65
C VAL A 95 -1.47 3.73 -19.65
N ALA A 96 -0.20 4.06 -19.46
CA ALA A 96 0.25 5.45 -19.46
C ALA A 96 0.11 6.09 -20.84
N GLN A 97 0.52 5.39 -21.90
CA GLN A 97 0.36 5.86 -23.27
C GLN A 97 -1.12 5.96 -23.67
N SER A 98 -1.94 4.98 -23.27
CA SER A 98 -3.38 4.98 -23.58
C SER A 98 -4.08 6.20 -22.98
N LEU A 99 -3.83 6.51 -21.69
CA LEU A 99 -4.42 7.71 -21.08
C LEU A 99 -3.84 8.99 -21.66
N SER A 100 -2.53 9.02 -21.98
CA SER A 100 -1.90 10.18 -22.62
C SER A 100 -2.61 10.55 -23.92
N VAL A 101 -2.90 9.57 -24.78
CA VAL A 101 -3.63 9.81 -26.04
C VAL A 101 -5.02 10.38 -25.78
N LEU A 102 -5.77 9.84 -24.82
CA LEU A 102 -7.10 10.32 -24.46
C LEU A 102 -7.09 11.76 -23.89
N CYS A 103 -5.98 12.16 -23.28
CA CYS A 103 -5.79 13.49 -22.69
C CYS A 103 -4.95 14.44 -23.59
N GLY A 104 -4.94 14.24 -24.90
CA GLY A 104 -4.30 15.16 -25.85
C GLY A 104 -2.77 15.12 -25.86
N GLY A 105 -2.16 14.00 -25.49
CA GLY A 105 -0.70 13.79 -25.51
C GLY A 105 0.04 14.31 -24.27
N ILE A 106 -0.67 14.60 -23.18
CA ILE A 106 -0.05 15.01 -21.91
C ILE A 106 0.85 13.89 -21.35
N LYS A 107 1.88 14.28 -20.61
CA LYS A 107 2.75 13.35 -19.88
C LYS A 107 1.94 12.53 -18.89
N VAL A 108 1.99 11.21 -19.02
CA VAL A 108 1.36 10.27 -18.07
C VAL A 108 2.42 9.29 -17.56
N LYS A 109 2.39 9.01 -16.26
CA LYS A 109 3.16 7.95 -15.63
C LYS A 109 2.23 7.01 -14.86
N ALA A 110 2.55 5.74 -14.84
CA ALA A 110 1.82 4.73 -14.08
C ALA A 110 2.78 3.84 -13.28
N GLY A 111 2.35 3.40 -12.11
CA GLY A 111 3.08 2.47 -11.26
C GLY A 111 2.11 1.57 -10.49
N ASN A 112 2.63 0.54 -9.86
CA ASN A 112 1.83 -0.28 -8.95
C ASN A 112 1.26 0.59 -7.82
N ASP A 113 0.01 0.36 -7.43
CA ASP A 113 -0.74 1.15 -6.44
C ASP A 113 -0.02 1.28 -5.08
N ALA A 114 0.52 0.18 -4.54
CA ALA A 114 1.25 0.21 -3.27
C ALA A 114 2.57 0.99 -3.39
N ASN A 115 3.30 0.84 -4.49
CA ASN A 115 4.52 1.60 -4.76
C ASN A 115 4.23 3.10 -4.92
N VAL A 116 3.14 3.44 -5.60
CA VAL A 116 2.72 4.84 -5.78
C VAL A 116 2.27 5.43 -4.44
N ALA A 117 1.53 4.67 -3.62
CA ALA A 117 1.17 5.11 -2.27
C ALA A 117 2.42 5.34 -1.39
N ALA A 118 3.43 4.47 -1.48
CA ALA A 118 4.71 4.66 -0.79
C ALA A 118 5.41 5.96 -1.18
N LEU A 119 5.39 6.30 -2.47
CA LEU A 119 5.94 7.56 -2.97
C LEU A 119 5.16 8.78 -2.44
N GLY A 120 3.84 8.66 -2.30
CA GLY A 120 3.00 9.69 -1.69
C GLY A 120 3.33 9.93 -0.22
N GLU A 121 3.44 8.85 0.55
CA GLU A 121 3.81 8.91 1.96
C GLU A 121 5.24 9.44 2.16
N MET A 122 6.18 9.11 1.29
CA MET A 122 7.52 9.68 1.27
C MET A 122 7.47 11.19 1.00
N TRP A 123 6.63 11.64 0.07
CA TRP A 123 6.60 13.06 -0.34
C TRP A 123 5.88 13.95 0.66
N GLN A 124 4.67 13.59 1.10
CA GLN A 124 3.80 14.45 1.91
C GLN A 124 3.21 13.77 3.14
N GLY A 125 3.56 12.53 3.42
CA GLY A 125 3.01 11.74 4.51
C GLY A 125 4.02 11.40 5.61
N GLY A 126 3.89 10.21 6.19
CA GLY A 126 4.71 9.73 7.31
C GLY A 126 6.20 9.64 7.01
N GLY A 127 6.57 9.48 5.75
CA GLY A 127 7.96 9.45 5.27
C GLY A 127 8.52 10.81 4.85
N LYS A 128 7.78 11.91 5.07
CA LYS A 128 8.22 13.25 4.64
C LYS A 128 9.55 13.64 5.27
N GLY A 129 10.47 14.12 4.43
CA GLY A 129 11.81 14.52 4.83
C GLY A 129 12.87 13.43 4.60
N HIS A 130 12.46 12.23 4.19
CA HIS A 130 13.33 11.10 3.85
C HIS A 130 13.29 10.82 2.34
N GLN A 131 14.32 10.18 1.83
CA GLN A 131 14.41 9.76 0.42
C GLN A 131 14.45 8.24 0.26
N ASP A 132 14.86 7.54 1.30
CA ASP A 132 14.94 6.08 1.35
C ASP A 132 13.89 5.54 2.31
N VAL A 133 12.75 5.18 1.76
CA VAL A 133 11.54 4.80 2.53
C VAL A 133 11.08 3.41 2.15
N VAL A 134 10.77 2.60 3.13
CA VAL A 134 10.03 1.34 2.93
C VAL A 134 8.65 1.51 3.56
N MET A 135 7.63 1.48 2.72
CA MET A 135 6.23 1.45 3.19
C MET A 135 5.73 0.02 3.29
N ILE A 136 4.99 -0.28 4.35
CA ILE A 136 4.29 -1.54 4.54
C ILE A 136 2.83 -1.23 4.84
N THR A 137 1.92 -1.81 4.07
CA THR A 137 0.48 -1.64 4.27
C THR A 137 -0.11 -2.91 4.88
N LEU A 138 -0.69 -2.79 6.06
CA LEU A 138 -1.36 -3.86 6.80
C LEU A 138 -2.87 -3.73 6.63
N GLY A 139 -3.40 -4.32 5.57
CA GLY A 139 -4.81 -4.35 5.22
C GLY A 139 -5.37 -5.78 5.28
N THR A 140 -6.29 -6.13 4.36
CA THR A 140 -6.76 -7.51 4.12
C THR A 140 -5.59 -8.43 3.83
N GLY A 141 -4.60 -7.93 3.09
CA GLY A 141 -3.29 -8.53 2.87
C GLY A 141 -2.16 -7.65 3.41
N VAL A 142 -0.92 -7.95 3.01
CA VAL A 142 0.27 -7.14 3.29
C VAL A 142 0.85 -6.65 1.96
N GLY A 143 0.74 -5.35 1.73
CA GLY A 143 1.41 -4.70 0.60
C GLY A 143 2.71 -4.02 1.04
N GLY A 144 3.53 -3.66 0.07
CA GLY A 144 4.74 -2.90 0.33
C GLY A 144 5.13 -2.02 -0.85
N GLY A 145 5.94 -1.01 -0.58
CA GLY A 145 6.54 -0.16 -1.59
C GLY A 145 7.91 0.31 -1.11
N ILE A 146 8.86 0.30 -2.02
CA ILE A 146 10.25 0.67 -1.73
C ILE A 146 10.60 1.92 -2.53
N ILE A 147 11.04 2.94 -1.82
CA ILE A 147 11.55 4.19 -2.40
C ILE A 147 13.05 4.26 -2.08
N ARG A 148 13.86 4.49 -3.10
CA ARG A 148 15.30 4.73 -3.00
C ARG A 148 15.67 6.00 -3.76
N ASP A 149 16.42 6.88 -3.13
CA ASP A 149 16.79 8.18 -3.72
C ASP A 149 15.56 8.95 -4.26
N GLY A 150 14.43 8.89 -3.53
CA GLY A 150 13.17 9.52 -3.91
C GLY A 150 12.44 8.88 -5.10
N ARG A 151 12.82 7.66 -5.53
CA ARG A 151 12.25 6.95 -6.67
C ARG A 151 11.73 5.57 -6.29
N ILE A 152 10.67 5.14 -6.95
CA ILE A 152 10.11 3.79 -6.79
C ILE A 152 11.11 2.74 -7.27
N VAL A 153 11.31 1.69 -6.46
CA VAL A 153 12.04 0.48 -6.83
C VAL A 153 11.02 -0.58 -7.28
N ALA A 154 10.60 -0.50 -8.53
CA ALA A 154 9.64 -1.47 -9.10
C ALA A 154 10.27 -2.84 -9.37
N GLY A 155 11.59 -2.89 -9.61
CA GLY A 155 12.28 -4.12 -10.02
C GLY A 155 12.05 -4.49 -11.50
N VAL A 156 12.88 -5.36 -12.03
CA VAL A 156 12.85 -5.74 -13.46
C VAL A 156 11.53 -6.40 -13.88
N ASN A 157 10.89 -7.10 -12.94
CA ASN A 157 9.63 -7.83 -13.16
C ASN A 157 8.40 -7.09 -12.58
N GLY A 158 8.57 -5.87 -12.06
CA GLY A 158 7.51 -5.16 -11.36
C GLY A 158 7.14 -5.77 -10.00
N ALA A 159 8.01 -6.58 -9.40
CA ALA A 159 7.78 -7.29 -8.13
C ALA A 159 8.55 -6.67 -6.95
N GLY A 160 9.17 -5.50 -7.16
CA GLY A 160 9.81 -4.77 -6.06
C GLY A 160 8.78 -4.33 -5.03
N GLY A 161 9.05 -4.58 -3.76
CA GLY A 161 8.11 -4.22 -2.68
C GLY A 161 7.08 -5.29 -2.32
N GLU A 162 7.06 -6.47 -2.95
CA GLU A 162 6.16 -7.59 -2.61
C GLU A 162 6.51 -8.24 -1.26
N ILE A 163 6.65 -7.42 -0.22
CA ILE A 163 7.10 -7.79 1.14
C ILE A 163 6.14 -8.80 1.78
N GLY A 164 4.84 -8.68 1.53
CA GLY A 164 3.83 -9.59 2.03
C GLY A 164 4.03 -11.05 1.62
N HIS A 165 4.76 -11.28 0.54
CA HIS A 165 5.04 -12.62 0.03
C HIS A 165 6.41 -13.18 0.42
N MET A 166 7.10 -12.53 1.36
CA MET A 166 8.32 -13.09 1.96
C MET A 166 7.97 -14.37 2.75
N PRO A 167 8.72 -15.50 2.53
CA PRO A 167 8.50 -16.74 3.26
C PRO A 167 9.03 -16.59 4.69
N MET A 168 8.13 -16.53 5.67
CA MET A 168 8.46 -16.28 7.07
C MET A 168 8.28 -17.52 7.95
N VAL A 169 7.49 -18.50 7.49
CA VAL A 169 7.18 -19.73 8.23
C VAL A 169 7.26 -20.92 7.28
N ASP A 170 8.10 -21.90 7.62
CA ASP A 170 8.36 -23.06 6.74
C ASP A 170 7.26 -24.12 6.83
N ASP A 171 6.67 -24.33 8.02
CA ASP A 171 5.72 -25.41 8.31
C ASP A 171 4.24 -24.99 8.15
N GLU A 172 3.95 -23.95 7.32
CA GLU A 172 2.57 -23.54 7.07
C GLU A 172 1.82 -24.56 6.20
N SER A 173 0.65 -24.98 6.66
CA SER A 173 -0.20 -25.94 5.93
C SER A 173 -1.02 -25.28 4.83
N GLU A 174 -1.49 -24.06 5.07
CA GLU A 174 -2.38 -23.31 4.20
C GLU A 174 -1.64 -22.53 3.11
N CYS A 175 -2.26 -22.43 1.93
CA CYS A 175 -1.70 -21.65 0.83
C CYS A 175 -2.03 -20.17 0.98
N CYS A 176 -1.06 -19.32 0.74
CA CYS A 176 -1.26 -17.90 0.47
C CYS A 176 -1.93 -17.69 -0.91
N GLY A 177 -2.61 -16.59 -1.10
CA GLY A 177 -3.21 -16.22 -2.40
C GLY A 177 -2.23 -16.20 -3.59
N CYS A 178 -0.92 -16.09 -3.32
CA CYS A 178 0.13 -16.20 -4.33
C CYS A 178 0.51 -17.66 -4.71
N GLY A 179 -0.13 -18.66 -4.09
CA GLY A 179 0.12 -20.08 -4.32
C GLY A 179 1.27 -20.67 -3.49
N LYS A 180 2.04 -19.86 -2.75
CA LYS A 180 3.07 -20.32 -1.81
C LYS A 180 2.51 -20.48 -0.40
N LYS A 181 3.32 -20.99 0.52
CA LYS A 181 2.97 -21.17 1.94
C LYS A 181 3.93 -20.37 2.81
N GLY A 182 3.45 -19.97 4.00
CA GLY A 182 4.26 -19.29 5.00
C GLY A 182 4.60 -17.85 4.69
N CYS A 183 3.87 -17.20 3.77
CA CYS A 183 4.06 -15.78 3.45
C CYS A 183 3.76 -14.89 4.67
N LEU A 184 4.48 -13.78 4.80
CA LEU A 184 4.23 -12.78 5.85
C LEU A 184 2.75 -12.37 5.93
N GLU A 185 2.10 -12.19 4.79
CA GLU A 185 0.69 -11.82 4.69
C GLU A 185 -0.25 -12.75 5.46
N GLN A 186 0.03 -14.05 5.50
CA GLN A 186 -0.78 -15.04 6.21
C GLN A 186 -0.78 -14.84 7.73
N TYR A 187 0.10 -13.98 8.25
CA TYR A 187 0.26 -13.74 9.68
C TYR A 187 0.10 -12.28 10.07
N ALA A 188 0.66 -11.35 9.29
CA ALA A 188 0.75 -9.93 9.65
C ALA A 188 -0.33 -9.06 9.00
N SER A 189 -1.18 -9.60 8.14
CA SER A 189 -2.37 -8.90 7.63
C SER A 189 -3.51 -8.90 8.67
N ALA A 190 -4.57 -8.14 8.42
CA ALA A 190 -5.78 -8.20 9.25
C ALA A 190 -6.39 -9.60 9.26
N ASN A 191 -6.49 -10.26 8.10
CA ASN A 191 -6.96 -11.66 8.04
C ASN A 191 -5.99 -12.61 8.75
N GLY A 192 -4.69 -12.42 8.56
CA GLY A 192 -3.66 -13.22 9.20
C GLY A 192 -3.71 -13.12 10.72
N LEU A 193 -3.90 -11.93 11.28
CA LEU A 193 -4.03 -11.71 12.72
C LEU A 193 -5.23 -12.47 13.30
N VAL A 194 -6.37 -12.50 12.60
CA VAL A 194 -7.55 -13.29 13.00
C VAL A 194 -7.21 -14.76 13.02
N ILE A 195 -6.62 -15.30 11.95
CA ILE A 195 -6.22 -16.72 11.86
C ILE A 195 -5.23 -17.10 12.98
N VAL A 196 -4.29 -16.22 13.29
CA VAL A 196 -3.32 -16.45 14.39
C VAL A 196 -4.06 -16.53 15.74
N ALA A 197 -5.03 -15.64 15.99
CA ALA A 197 -5.83 -15.66 17.20
C ALA A 197 -6.68 -16.94 17.29
N GLU A 198 -7.36 -17.34 16.22
CA GLU A 198 -8.16 -18.57 16.14
C GLU A 198 -7.30 -19.80 16.44
N ARG A 199 -6.11 -19.89 15.84
CA ARG A 199 -5.16 -20.99 16.06
C ARG A 199 -4.70 -21.04 17.52
N TYR A 200 -4.41 -19.87 18.11
CA TYR A 200 -4.01 -19.78 19.51
C TYR A 200 -5.11 -20.27 20.45
N ILE A 201 -6.34 -19.79 20.29
CA ILE A 201 -7.49 -20.20 21.11
C ILE A 201 -7.76 -21.71 20.96
N ALA A 202 -7.70 -22.23 19.74
CA ALA A 202 -7.92 -23.66 19.49
C ALA A 202 -6.87 -24.55 20.18
N ALA A 203 -5.63 -24.10 20.28
CA ALA A 203 -4.52 -24.79 20.92
C ALA A 203 -4.49 -24.64 22.46
N HIS A 204 -5.12 -23.58 23.01
CA HIS A 204 -5.09 -23.23 24.43
C HIS A 204 -6.51 -23.06 25.01
N ARG A 205 -7.29 -24.10 24.97
CA ARG A 205 -8.71 -24.09 25.35
C ARG A 205 -8.98 -23.79 26.84
N ASP A 206 -7.96 -23.87 27.67
CA ASP A 206 -7.96 -23.56 29.09
C ASP A 206 -7.71 -22.05 29.39
N VAL A 207 -7.30 -21.28 28.39
CA VAL A 207 -7.07 -19.85 28.51
C VAL A 207 -8.38 -19.10 28.36
N ALA A 208 -8.72 -18.29 29.37
CA ALA A 208 -9.88 -17.42 29.30
C ALA A 208 -9.64 -16.30 28.28
N THR A 209 -10.59 -16.07 27.39
CA THR A 209 -10.57 -15.01 26.38
C THR A 209 -11.98 -14.52 26.10
N GLU A 210 -12.11 -13.25 25.74
CA GLU A 210 -13.35 -12.64 25.25
C GLU A 210 -13.59 -12.89 23.76
N LEU A 211 -12.59 -13.42 23.04
CA LEU A 211 -12.68 -13.74 21.62
C LEU A 211 -13.42 -15.08 21.42
N ASP A 212 -14.65 -15.02 20.92
CA ASP A 212 -15.50 -16.22 20.73
C ASP A 212 -15.37 -16.78 19.33
N LEU A 213 -14.77 -17.96 19.20
CA LEU A 213 -14.63 -18.68 17.91
C LEU A 213 -15.97 -18.98 17.23
N ASN A 214 -17.08 -19.16 18.00
CA ASN A 214 -18.38 -19.50 17.43
C ASN A 214 -19.10 -18.26 16.87
N ALA A 215 -18.90 -17.11 17.49
CA ALA A 215 -19.46 -15.84 17.02
C ALA A 215 -18.62 -15.21 15.89
N GLY A 216 -17.33 -15.59 15.83
CA GLY A 216 -16.35 -14.95 14.98
C GLY A 216 -15.93 -13.57 15.53
N PHE A 217 -14.78 -13.09 15.09
CA PHE A 217 -14.24 -11.80 15.46
C PHE A 217 -13.38 -11.20 14.33
N THR A 218 -13.14 -9.91 14.39
CA THR A 218 -12.33 -9.16 13.43
C THR A 218 -10.93 -8.88 13.98
N ALA A 219 -10.00 -8.44 13.13
CA ALA A 219 -8.69 -7.99 13.58
C ALA A 219 -8.77 -6.81 14.56
N LYS A 220 -9.81 -5.98 14.45
CA LYS A 220 -10.07 -4.92 15.42
C LYS A 220 -10.38 -5.50 16.80
N ASP A 221 -11.23 -6.51 16.87
CA ASP A 221 -11.59 -7.17 18.14
C ASP A 221 -10.37 -7.81 18.78
N VAL A 222 -9.50 -8.47 17.99
CA VAL A 222 -8.22 -9.02 18.48
C VAL A 222 -7.33 -7.93 19.08
N CYS A 223 -7.17 -6.80 18.39
CA CYS A 223 -6.36 -5.69 18.89
C CYS A 223 -6.98 -5.05 20.15
N ASP A 224 -8.29 -4.91 20.20
CA ASP A 224 -9.00 -4.35 21.37
C ASP A 224 -8.92 -5.28 22.57
N ALA A 225 -9.09 -6.60 22.37
CA ALA A 225 -8.87 -7.62 23.40
C ALA A 225 -7.42 -7.57 23.93
N ALA A 226 -6.43 -7.48 23.04
CA ALA A 226 -5.02 -7.36 23.45
C ALA A 226 -4.77 -6.11 24.30
N LYS A 227 -5.37 -4.95 23.94
CA LYS A 227 -5.29 -3.71 24.73
C LYS A 227 -5.96 -3.85 26.10
N ALA A 228 -7.01 -4.66 26.20
CA ALA A 228 -7.71 -4.95 27.44
C ALA A 228 -6.97 -5.97 28.33
N GLY A 229 -5.87 -6.56 27.84
CA GLY A 229 -5.08 -7.55 28.60
C GLY A 229 -5.49 -9.01 28.37
N ASP A 230 -6.33 -9.27 27.36
CA ASP A 230 -6.73 -10.62 26.97
C ASP A 230 -5.53 -11.43 26.47
N ALA A 231 -5.33 -12.63 27.01
CA ALA A 231 -4.16 -13.46 26.73
C ALA A 231 -4.09 -13.94 25.28
N ALA A 232 -5.23 -14.28 24.66
CA ALA A 232 -5.28 -14.71 23.27
C ALA A 232 -5.03 -13.54 22.33
N GLY A 233 -5.61 -12.37 22.61
CA GLY A 233 -5.37 -11.15 21.85
C GLY A 233 -3.89 -10.73 21.89
N ILE A 234 -3.28 -10.74 23.09
CA ILE A 234 -1.85 -10.43 23.26
C ILE A 234 -0.98 -11.42 22.47
N ALA A 235 -1.23 -12.73 22.64
CA ALA A 235 -0.44 -13.76 21.95
C ALA A 235 -0.52 -13.63 20.43
N ALA A 236 -1.70 -13.34 19.89
CA ALA A 236 -1.89 -13.16 18.46
C ALA A 236 -1.13 -11.93 17.94
N VAL A 237 -1.23 -10.78 18.62
CA VAL A 237 -0.51 -9.55 18.26
C VAL A 237 1.01 -9.78 18.34
N GLU A 238 1.51 -10.38 19.43
CA GLU A 238 2.92 -10.68 19.61
C GLU A 238 3.46 -11.57 18.49
N GLN A 239 2.77 -12.67 18.16
CA GLN A 239 3.19 -13.58 17.09
C GLN A 239 3.20 -12.90 15.72
N SER A 240 2.13 -12.18 15.38
CA SER A 240 2.00 -11.50 14.08
C SER A 240 3.04 -10.39 13.93
N MET A 241 3.23 -9.55 14.94
CA MET A 241 4.15 -8.42 14.90
C MET A 241 5.61 -8.86 15.05
N LYS A 242 5.87 -9.99 15.66
CA LYS A 242 7.20 -10.63 15.65
C LYS A 242 7.63 -10.99 14.23
N LEU A 243 6.75 -11.59 13.45
CA LEU A 243 7.04 -11.91 12.04
C LEU A 243 7.19 -10.64 11.20
N LEU A 244 6.37 -9.62 11.45
CA LEU A 244 6.53 -8.31 10.80
C LEU A 244 7.89 -7.67 11.12
N GLY A 245 8.27 -7.60 12.40
CA GLY A 245 9.56 -7.02 12.81
C GLY A 245 10.74 -7.79 12.23
N LYS A 246 10.66 -9.13 12.16
CA LYS A 246 11.67 -9.97 11.51
C LYS A 246 11.76 -9.69 10.00
N ALA A 247 10.63 -9.54 9.31
CA ALA A 247 10.60 -9.20 7.89
C ALA A 247 11.20 -7.81 7.64
N MET A 248 10.84 -6.82 8.47
CA MET A 248 11.43 -5.48 8.40
C MET A 248 12.95 -5.51 8.58
N ALA A 249 13.45 -6.30 9.52
CA ALA A 249 14.90 -6.46 9.75
C ALA A 249 15.60 -7.10 8.53
N ALA A 250 14.97 -8.07 7.88
CA ALA A 250 15.49 -8.66 6.65
C ALA A 250 15.52 -7.64 5.50
N VAL A 251 14.46 -6.84 5.35
CA VAL A 251 14.40 -5.74 4.35
C VAL A 251 15.48 -4.68 4.67
N ALA A 252 15.69 -4.33 5.93
CA ALA A 252 16.73 -3.38 6.32
C ALA A 252 18.14 -3.86 5.93
N CYS A 253 18.42 -5.17 6.02
CA CYS A 253 19.72 -5.72 5.57
C CYS A 253 19.97 -5.56 4.06
N VAL A 254 18.92 -5.35 3.26
CA VAL A 254 19.01 -5.23 1.80
C VAL A 254 18.93 -3.78 1.34
N MET A 255 18.02 -3.00 1.96
CA MET A 255 17.65 -1.65 1.52
C MET A 255 18.22 -0.54 2.38
N ASP A 256 18.56 -0.84 3.65
CA ASP A 256 19.03 0.14 4.65
C ASP A 256 18.22 1.45 4.59
N PRO A 257 16.90 1.42 4.86
CA PRO A 257 16.05 2.58 4.70
C PRO A 257 16.26 3.60 5.83
N GLU A 258 16.00 4.88 5.55
CA GLU A 258 15.97 5.93 6.55
C GLU A 258 14.77 5.79 7.50
N VAL A 259 13.65 5.27 6.97
CA VAL A 259 12.40 5.12 7.73
C VAL A 259 11.53 4.00 7.16
N PHE A 260 10.87 3.26 8.04
CA PHE A 260 9.72 2.43 7.71
C PHE A 260 8.43 3.21 7.94
N VAL A 261 7.51 3.19 6.96
CA VAL A 261 6.18 3.78 7.09
C VAL A 261 5.14 2.67 7.09
N VAL A 262 4.40 2.54 8.18
CA VAL A 262 3.39 1.49 8.34
C VAL A 262 1.99 2.09 8.21
N GLY A 263 1.23 1.58 7.25
CA GLY A 263 -0.13 2.03 6.94
C GLY A 263 -1.13 0.86 6.88
N GLY A 264 -2.29 1.14 6.28
CA GLY A 264 -3.37 0.16 6.13
C GLY A 264 -4.34 0.13 7.32
N GLY A 265 -5.40 -0.68 7.18
CA GLY A 265 -6.49 -0.73 8.16
C GLY A 265 -6.06 -1.16 9.55
N LEU A 266 -5.16 -2.15 9.63
CA LEU A 266 -4.67 -2.69 10.89
C LEU A 266 -3.80 -1.69 11.66
N SER A 267 -3.06 -0.81 10.97
CA SER A 267 -2.25 0.22 11.62
C SER A 267 -3.07 1.23 12.44
N LYS A 268 -4.39 1.32 12.19
CA LYS A 268 -5.33 2.14 12.98
C LYS A 268 -5.49 1.65 14.43
N ALA A 269 -5.07 0.41 14.73
CA ALA A 269 -4.99 -0.06 16.12
C ALA A 269 -3.93 0.70 16.94
N GLY A 270 -3.05 1.46 16.27
CA GLY A 270 -2.10 2.38 16.91
C GLY A 270 -0.89 1.68 17.50
N ASN A 271 -0.45 2.16 18.65
CA ASN A 271 0.82 1.79 19.27
C ASN A 271 0.98 0.29 19.52
N ILE A 272 -0.10 -0.44 19.78
CA ILE A 272 -0.01 -1.89 20.03
C ILE A 272 0.61 -2.63 18.83
N ILE A 273 0.35 -2.19 17.62
CA ILE A 273 0.92 -2.76 16.40
C ILE A 273 2.36 -2.25 16.21
N ILE A 274 2.54 -0.92 16.27
CA ILE A 274 3.82 -0.29 15.94
C ILE A 274 4.89 -0.61 16.98
N ASP A 275 4.57 -0.47 18.29
CA ASP A 275 5.55 -0.70 19.35
C ASP A 275 5.95 -2.18 19.44
N THR A 276 4.98 -3.11 19.20
CA THR A 276 5.28 -4.54 19.17
C THR A 276 6.15 -4.90 17.96
N ALA A 277 5.85 -4.37 16.77
CA ALA A 277 6.68 -4.58 15.59
C ALA A 277 8.09 -3.99 15.78
N ALA A 278 8.19 -2.77 16.34
CA ALA A 278 9.45 -2.09 16.62
C ALA A 278 10.31 -2.85 17.63
N LYS A 279 9.70 -3.42 18.68
CA LYS A 279 10.38 -4.29 19.66
C LYS A 279 11.10 -5.43 18.94
N TYR A 280 10.39 -6.14 18.07
CA TYR A 280 10.97 -7.28 17.35
C TYR A 280 11.91 -6.84 16.22
N TYR A 281 11.64 -5.71 15.57
CA TYR A 281 12.58 -5.14 14.61
C TYR A 281 13.94 -4.93 15.26
N LYS A 282 14.01 -4.27 16.41
CA LYS A 282 15.24 -4.03 17.15
C LYS A 282 15.97 -5.31 17.60
N GLU A 283 15.22 -6.37 17.88
CA GLU A 283 15.78 -7.67 18.23
C GLU A 283 16.50 -8.33 17.04
N TYR A 284 15.91 -8.25 15.82
CA TYR A 284 16.42 -8.94 14.64
C TYR A 284 17.29 -8.09 13.72
N ALA A 285 17.20 -6.76 13.81
CA ALA A 285 17.94 -5.86 12.93
C ALA A 285 19.45 -5.93 13.14
N PHE A 286 20.18 -5.83 12.04
CA PHE A 286 21.62 -5.64 12.10
C PHE A 286 21.94 -4.36 12.89
N HIS A 287 23.02 -4.36 13.66
CA HIS A 287 23.29 -3.30 14.64
C HIS A 287 23.31 -1.88 14.05
N ALA A 288 23.74 -1.71 12.79
CA ALA A 288 23.80 -0.40 12.14
C ALA A 288 22.41 0.17 11.81
N SER A 289 21.42 -0.70 11.46
CA SER A 289 20.05 -0.29 11.12
C SER A 289 19.04 -0.43 12.28
N ARG A 290 19.52 -0.81 13.48
CA ARG A 290 18.64 -1.10 14.63
C ARG A 290 17.76 0.08 15.05
N GLU A 291 18.22 1.29 14.86
CA GLU A 291 17.54 2.52 15.27
C GLU A 291 16.77 3.19 14.11
N THR A 292 16.61 2.50 12.95
CA THR A 292 15.77 3.00 11.86
C THR A 292 14.37 3.30 12.38
N GLU A 293 13.87 4.51 12.11
CA GLU A 293 12.57 4.96 12.57
C GLU A 293 11.42 4.15 11.93
N ILE A 294 10.38 3.92 12.73
CA ILE A 294 9.12 3.32 12.27
C ILE A 294 8.00 4.32 12.53
N LYS A 295 7.37 4.81 11.48
CA LYS A 295 6.32 5.82 11.52
C LYS A 295 4.99 5.30 10.99
N LEU A 296 3.90 5.90 11.42
CA LEU A 296 2.59 5.66 10.82
C LEU A 296 2.44 6.43 9.52
N ALA A 297 1.78 5.82 8.54
CA ALA A 297 1.27 6.50 7.36
C ALA A 297 0.24 7.56 7.75
N THR A 298 0.27 8.72 7.11
CA THR A 298 -0.61 9.85 7.46
C THR A 298 -1.57 10.27 6.35
N LEU A 299 -1.31 9.91 5.10
CA LEU A 299 -2.18 10.26 3.97
C LEU A 299 -3.37 9.31 3.81
N GLY A 300 -3.28 8.11 4.40
CA GLY A 300 -4.36 7.12 4.31
C GLY A 300 -4.75 6.82 2.86
N ASN A 301 -6.06 6.91 2.57
CA ASN A 301 -6.59 6.61 1.23
C ASN A 301 -6.22 7.65 0.16
N SER A 302 -5.54 8.72 0.51
CA SER A 302 -5.08 9.73 -0.46
C SER A 302 -3.65 9.49 -0.94
N ALA A 303 -2.91 8.56 -0.33
CA ALA A 303 -1.50 8.32 -0.61
C ALA A 303 -1.22 8.05 -2.09
N GLY A 304 -2.09 7.24 -2.76
CA GLY A 304 -1.97 6.95 -4.19
C GLY A 304 -2.06 8.20 -5.07
N MET A 305 -2.97 9.13 -4.76
CA MET A 305 -3.08 10.39 -5.51
C MET A 305 -1.85 11.28 -5.34
N TYR A 306 -1.35 11.44 -4.10
CA TYR A 306 -0.12 12.19 -3.83
C TYR A 306 1.10 11.57 -4.53
N GLY A 307 1.22 10.25 -4.47
CA GLY A 307 2.29 9.53 -5.16
C GLY A 307 2.23 9.66 -6.68
N GLY A 308 1.02 9.61 -7.25
CA GLY A 308 0.80 9.88 -8.67
C GLY A 308 1.34 11.25 -9.08
N VAL A 309 0.98 12.31 -8.35
CA VAL A 309 1.52 13.65 -8.60
C VAL A 309 3.03 13.66 -8.49
N LYS A 310 3.61 13.08 -7.42
CA LYS A 310 5.06 13.03 -7.24
C LYS A 310 5.79 12.34 -8.39
N MET A 311 5.23 11.27 -8.95
CA MET A 311 5.81 10.58 -10.12
C MET A 311 5.98 11.51 -11.34
N VAL A 312 5.06 12.42 -11.58
CA VAL A 312 5.10 13.27 -12.79
C VAL A 312 5.89 14.56 -12.62
N ILE A 313 5.97 15.07 -11.39
CA ILE A 313 6.75 16.26 -11.10
C ILE A 313 8.26 15.98 -10.86
N GLY A 314 8.62 14.75 -10.53
CA GLY A 314 10.02 14.31 -10.33
C GLY A 314 10.43 14.29 -8.88
#